data_df7be5816ea9681acae046c1c449b17e
#
_entry.id   df7be5816ea9681acae046c1c449b17e
#
_cell.length_a   1.000
_cell.length_b   1.000
_cell.length_c   1.000
_cell.angle_alpha   90.00
_cell.angle_beta   90.00
_cell.angle_gamma   90.00
#
_symmetry.space_group_name_H-M   'P 1'
#
loop_
_entity.id
_entity.type
_entity.pdbx_description
1 polymer ?
#
loop_
_entity_poly.entity_id
_entity_poly.type
_entity_poly.pdbx_seq_one_letter_code
_entity_poly.pdbx_strand_id
1 'polypeptide(L)'
;MEEKIKVLALCDSPTVSTGFATVSKNVLKVLADTGKYSIDIVGINFDGSYYDREKFPYQIYPAVNALIPNSAYYDLFGRQLFLDKLGSGKYDLVWILQDTFIIEPLGPRIVETNEKLPPERKFKWIYYFPIDAKPKKEWIDNSVLLADYPVAYTKYGYNEVLNIYSAGFDKESNLTEEQRREYQKKYESLKSKLDIIYHGIDSKEFYPIKMTEEERMQLRKKFFGEEHYKKFIFMNMNRNQPRKDLFRSMLAAKLLLDRRRAKGKNDVYFYFHCLYQDITGLDLIEMSEQINFIQGKEWAFPNPLRFTTAYGFSTEIVNQLYNAVDCIISTSLGEGFGLSVLEGMATKKPVIMPNNTSMPEIIGNNERGLLVKSGATIQDWFVQANDNNRVRPLTDINDLVDKMEWVMEHPEEVRIMVENAYQWVSKLNWDGELIGEKWKSLFEKAYKELLEEREVAKIDWRKLGRNDICPICKIKVKKCKHQNLIK
;
A
#
# COMPACT_ATOMS: atom_id res chain seq x y z
N MET A 1 -4.03 -9.81 -35.37
CA MET A 1 -4.13 -9.38 -33.97
C MET A 1 -2.86 -8.62 -33.65
N GLU A 2 -2.96 -7.41 -33.12
CA GLU A 2 -1.78 -6.67 -32.67
C GLU A 2 -1.07 -7.46 -31.55
N GLU A 3 0.26 -7.45 -31.58
CA GLU A 3 1.06 -8.11 -30.54
C GLU A 3 0.84 -7.39 -29.20
N LYS A 4 0.47 -8.14 -28.15
CA LYS A 4 0.23 -7.55 -26.82
C LYS A 4 1.53 -7.11 -26.18
N ILE A 5 1.47 -6.01 -25.45
CA ILE A 5 2.55 -5.49 -24.61
C ILE A 5 2.81 -6.50 -23.48
N LYS A 6 4.04 -6.99 -23.35
CA LYS A 6 4.43 -8.01 -22.38
C LYS A 6 4.89 -7.38 -21.08
N VAL A 7 4.18 -7.68 -20.00
CA VAL A 7 4.48 -7.14 -18.66
C VAL A 7 4.95 -8.27 -17.74
N LEU A 8 6.04 -8.07 -17.03
CA LEU A 8 6.42 -8.90 -15.89
C LEU A 8 6.15 -8.14 -14.59
N ALA A 9 5.34 -8.72 -13.72
CA ALA A 9 5.06 -8.18 -12.40
C ALA A 9 5.78 -8.95 -11.30
N LEU A 10 6.26 -8.24 -10.26
CA LEU A 10 6.69 -8.79 -8.98
C LEU A 10 5.86 -8.15 -7.88
N CYS A 11 4.98 -8.93 -7.28
CA CYS A 11 4.04 -8.45 -6.27
C CYS A 11 3.45 -9.62 -5.47
N ASP A 12 2.73 -9.32 -4.39
CA ASP A 12 1.84 -10.34 -3.81
C ASP A 12 0.87 -10.82 -4.88
N SER A 13 0.69 -12.15 -4.94
CA SER A 13 -0.26 -12.72 -5.89
C SER A 13 -1.65 -12.11 -5.71
N PRO A 14 -2.34 -11.73 -6.80
CA PRO A 14 -3.70 -11.20 -6.71
C PRO A 14 -4.73 -12.22 -6.17
N THR A 15 -4.30 -13.49 -5.96
CA THR A 15 -5.15 -14.58 -5.47
C THR A 15 -5.10 -14.74 -3.95
N VAL A 16 -4.18 -14.05 -3.24
CA VAL A 16 -4.02 -14.17 -1.77
C VAL A 16 -4.68 -13.01 -1.03
N SER A 17 -4.87 -13.18 0.29
CA SER A 17 -5.61 -12.21 1.12
C SER A 17 -4.66 -11.28 1.88
N THR A 18 -3.93 -10.42 1.15
CA THR A 18 -3.07 -9.38 1.75
C THR A 18 -3.42 -8.00 1.21
N GLY A 19 -2.99 -6.93 1.89
CA GLY A 19 -3.16 -5.57 1.41
C GLY A 19 -2.46 -5.35 0.05
N PHE A 20 -1.25 -5.86 -0.12
CA PHE A 20 -0.55 -5.80 -1.42
C PHE A 20 -1.28 -6.60 -2.51
N ALA A 21 -1.86 -7.74 -2.17
CA ALA A 21 -2.65 -8.53 -3.11
C ALA A 21 -3.92 -7.79 -3.57
N THR A 22 -4.58 -7.05 -2.67
CA THR A 22 -5.70 -6.18 -3.04
C THR A 22 -5.26 -5.13 -4.06
N VAL A 23 -4.11 -4.50 -3.85
CA VAL A 23 -3.55 -3.50 -4.78
C VAL A 23 -3.17 -4.15 -6.11
N SER A 24 -2.40 -5.26 -6.10
CA SER A 24 -1.99 -5.95 -7.32
C SER A 24 -3.18 -6.44 -8.14
N LYS A 25 -4.19 -7.05 -7.48
CA LYS A 25 -5.45 -7.47 -8.12
C LYS A 25 -6.08 -6.33 -8.92
N ASN A 26 -6.22 -5.16 -8.32
CA ASN A 26 -6.96 -4.06 -8.92
C ASN A 26 -6.15 -3.33 -10.00
N VAL A 27 -4.87 -3.03 -9.75
CA VAL A 27 -4.02 -2.37 -10.76
C VAL A 27 -3.84 -3.24 -11.99
N LEU A 28 -3.53 -4.54 -11.81
CA LEU A 28 -3.34 -5.44 -12.95
C LEU A 28 -4.64 -5.72 -13.70
N LYS A 29 -5.79 -5.74 -13.00
CA LYS A 29 -7.10 -5.85 -13.62
C LYS A 29 -7.40 -4.68 -14.56
N VAL A 30 -7.15 -3.45 -14.10
CA VAL A 30 -7.33 -2.23 -14.91
C VAL A 30 -6.54 -2.31 -16.22
N LEU A 31 -5.33 -2.88 -16.20
CA LEU A 31 -4.52 -3.08 -17.41
C LEU A 31 -5.06 -4.22 -18.27
N ALA A 32 -5.37 -5.35 -17.66
CA ALA A 32 -5.87 -6.54 -18.38
C ALA A 32 -7.18 -6.25 -19.12
N ASP A 33 -8.09 -5.52 -18.51
CA ASP A 33 -9.39 -5.13 -19.07
C ASP A 33 -9.27 -4.30 -20.36
N THR A 34 -8.11 -3.65 -20.60
CA THR A 34 -7.85 -2.97 -21.89
C THR A 34 -7.64 -3.93 -23.07
N GLY A 35 -7.34 -5.20 -22.80
CA GLY A 35 -6.97 -6.20 -23.81
C GLY A 35 -5.59 -6.01 -24.45
N LYS A 36 -4.88 -4.90 -24.14
CA LYS A 36 -3.57 -4.52 -24.74
C LYS A 36 -2.38 -5.28 -24.14
N TYR A 37 -2.51 -5.81 -22.92
CA TYR A 37 -1.39 -6.37 -22.15
C TYR A 37 -1.47 -7.89 -22.01
N SER A 38 -0.30 -8.53 -22.01
CA SER A 38 -0.08 -9.91 -21.58
C SER A 38 0.78 -9.87 -20.32
N ILE A 39 0.25 -10.34 -19.19
CA ILE A 39 0.84 -10.13 -17.88
C ILE A 39 1.26 -11.47 -17.28
N ASP A 40 2.55 -11.58 -16.97
CA ASP A 40 3.14 -12.64 -16.15
C ASP A 40 3.46 -12.09 -14.77
N ILE A 41 3.21 -12.88 -13.72
CA ILE A 41 3.41 -12.46 -12.33
C ILE A 41 4.34 -13.44 -11.62
N VAL A 42 5.38 -12.94 -10.98
CA VAL A 42 6.06 -13.66 -9.90
C VAL A 42 5.31 -13.33 -8.62
N GLY A 43 4.48 -14.27 -8.18
CA GLY A 43 3.48 -14.08 -7.12
C GLY A 43 4.06 -14.41 -5.75
N ILE A 44 4.31 -13.39 -4.94
CA ILE A 44 4.69 -13.53 -3.54
C ILE A 44 3.48 -14.06 -2.76
N ASN A 45 3.73 -14.90 -1.75
CA ASN A 45 2.70 -15.59 -0.95
C ASN A 45 1.80 -16.56 -1.75
N PHE A 46 2.10 -16.86 -2.99
CA PHE A 46 1.37 -17.83 -3.82
C PHE A 46 2.03 -19.20 -3.70
N ASP A 47 1.23 -20.22 -3.43
CA ASP A 47 1.68 -21.61 -3.25
C ASP A 47 1.63 -22.48 -4.52
N GLY A 48 1.16 -21.91 -5.64
CA GLY A 48 0.97 -22.64 -6.90
C GLY A 48 -0.39 -23.34 -7.03
N SER A 49 -1.31 -23.12 -6.09
CA SER A 49 -2.66 -23.68 -6.14
C SER A 49 -3.43 -23.24 -7.39
N TYR A 50 -4.43 -24.05 -7.78
CA TYR A 50 -5.33 -23.66 -8.85
C TYR A 50 -6.05 -22.35 -8.54
N TYR A 51 -6.19 -21.51 -9.56
CA TYR A 51 -6.95 -20.26 -9.50
C TYR A 51 -7.77 -20.05 -10.76
N ASP A 52 -8.86 -19.30 -10.60
CA ASP A 52 -9.78 -18.97 -11.68
C ASP A 52 -9.13 -18.04 -12.72
N ARG A 53 -8.94 -18.57 -13.95
CA ARG A 53 -8.32 -17.85 -15.07
C ARG A 53 -9.23 -16.79 -15.70
N GLU A 54 -10.54 -16.88 -15.52
CA GLU A 54 -11.47 -15.84 -15.96
C GLU A 54 -11.37 -14.62 -15.07
N LYS A 55 -11.25 -14.86 -13.75
CA LYS A 55 -11.07 -13.81 -12.75
C LYS A 55 -9.66 -13.22 -12.75
N PHE A 56 -8.65 -14.04 -12.98
CA PHE A 56 -7.23 -13.66 -12.98
C PHE A 56 -6.55 -14.11 -14.29
N PRO A 57 -6.70 -13.33 -15.38
CA PRO A 57 -6.21 -13.70 -16.71
C PRO A 57 -4.69 -13.55 -16.85
N TYR A 58 -3.93 -13.94 -15.83
CA TYR A 58 -2.49 -13.83 -15.75
C TYR A 58 -1.83 -15.20 -15.67
N GLN A 59 -0.58 -15.30 -16.09
CA GLN A 59 0.27 -16.42 -15.73
C GLN A 59 0.97 -16.09 -14.41
N ILE A 60 0.60 -16.79 -13.32
CA ILE A 60 1.20 -16.59 -11.99
C ILE A 60 2.20 -17.71 -11.72
N TYR A 61 3.41 -17.33 -11.36
CA TYR A 61 4.50 -18.23 -10.97
C TYR A 61 4.73 -18.06 -9.46
N PRO A 62 4.74 -19.13 -8.67
CA PRO A 62 5.05 -19.04 -7.24
C PRO A 62 6.44 -18.44 -7.02
N ALA A 63 6.53 -17.44 -6.14
CA ALA A 63 7.80 -16.85 -5.76
C ALA A 63 8.72 -17.87 -5.08
N VAL A 64 8.14 -18.75 -4.26
CA VAL A 64 8.83 -19.85 -3.59
C VAL A 64 8.51 -21.17 -4.28
N ASN A 65 9.52 -21.90 -4.70
CA ASN A 65 9.33 -23.26 -5.17
C ASN A 65 9.30 -24.23 -3.99
N ALA A 66 8.10 -24.56 -3.52
CA ALA A 66 7.88 -25.49 -2.42
C ALA A 66 8.36 -26.92 -2.70
N LEU A 67 8.60 -27.27 -3.97
CA LEU A 67 9.10 -28.60 -4.37
C LEU A 67 10.62 -28.78 -4.17
N ILE A 68 11.35 -27.71 -3.83
CA ILE A 68 12.79 -27.77 -3.56
C ILE A 68 13.07 -27.12 -2.19
N PRO A 69 12.59 -27.71 -1.07
CA PRO A 69 12.95 -27.25 0.26
C PRO A 69 14.46 -27.49 0.44
N ASN A 70 15.16 -26.53 1.00
CA ASN A 70 16.62 -26.54 1.24
C ASN A 70 17.52 -26.22 0.02
N SER A 71 16.99 -25.69 -1.07
CA SER A 71 17.88 -25.10 -2.07
C SER A 71 18.48 -23.80 -1.52
N ALA A 72 19.73 -23.48 -1.91
CA ALA A 72 20.36 -22.18 -1.68
C ALA A 72 19.56 -21.01 -2.30
N TYR A 73 18.44 -21.30 -2.93
CA TYR A 73 17.48 -20.42 -3.62
C TYR A 73 16.16 -20.24 -2.86
N TYR A 74 16.12 -20.48 -1.56
CA TYR A 74 14.93 -20.18 -0.76
C TYR A 74 14.79 -18.66 -0.65
N ASP A 75 14.09 -18.07 -1.60
CA ASP A 75 13.81 -16.65 -1.67
C ASP A 75 12.29 -16.40 -1.57
N LEU A 76 11.84 -16.02 -0.38
CA LEU A 76 10.43 -15.76 -0.09
C LEU A 76 9.79 -14.71 -1.03
N PHE A 77 10.61 -13.84 -1.62
CA PHE A 77 10.16 -12.77 -2.51
C PHE A 77 10.35 -13.08 -4.00
N GLY A 78 10.87 -14.27 -4.35
CA GLY A 78 11.04 -14.70 -5.74
C GLY A 78 12.01 -13.86 -6.57
N ARG A 79 12.96 -13.17 -5.94
CA ARG A 79 13.87 -12.24 -6.60
C ARG A 79 14.73 -12.93 -7.68
N GLN A 80 15.23 -14.14 -7.41
CA GLN A 80 16.02 -14.88 -8.40
C GLN A 80 15.15 -15.31 -9.59
N LEU A 81 13.97 -15.90 -9.35
CA LEU A 81 13.01 -16.27 -10.41
C LEU A 81 12.63 -15.06 -11.28
N PHE A 82 12.43 -13.92 -10.65
CA PHE A 82 12.10 -12.67 -11.33
C PHE A 82 13.25 -12.24 -12.28
N LEU A 83 14.50 -12.27 -11.80
CA LEU A 83 15.67 -11.92 -12.61
C LEU A 83 15.89 -12.90 -13.78
N ASP A 84 15.69 -14.20 -13.56
CA ASP A 84 15.81 -15.21 -14.62
C ASP A 84 14.78 -14.95 -15.73
N LYS A 85 13.55 -14.56 -15.35
CA LYS A 85 12.52 -14.16 -16.32
C LYS A 85 12.91 -12.88 -17.06
N LEU A 86 13.40 -11.85 -16.37
CA LEU A 86 13.88 -10.61 -17.00
C LEU A 86 15.00 -10.89 -17.99
N GLY A 87 15.98 -11.70 -17.62
CA GLY A 87 17.11 -12.07 -18.47
C GLY A 87 16.70 -12.78 -19.77
N SER A 88 15.49 -13.34 -19.84
CA SER A 88 14.94 -13.91 -21.08
C SER A 88 14.71 -12.88 -22.19
N GLY A 89 14.64 -11.58 -21.86
CA GLY A 89 14.40 -10.47 -22.79
C GLY A 89 13.03 -10.53 -23.48
N LYS A 90 12.01 -11.12 -22.82
CA LYS A 90 10.67 -11.28 -23.40
C LYS A 90 9.70 -10.16 -23.03
N TYR A 91 10.04 -9.33 -22.06
CA TYR A 91 9.14 -8.34 -21.48
C TYR A 91 9.46 -6.93 -21.93
N ASP A 92 8.42 -6.15 -22.15
CA ASP A 92 8.51 -4.73 -22.54
C ASP A 92 8.48 -3.84 -21.31
N LEU A 93 7.61 -4.14 -20.36
CA LEU A 93 7.45 -3.41 -19.13
C LEU A 93 7.61 -4.33 -17.92
N VAL A 94 8.16 -3.76 -16.88
CA VAL A 94 8.32 -4.38 -15.56
C VAL A 94 7.55 -3.57 -14.56
N TRP A 95 6.70 -4.21 -13.78
CA TRP A 95 5.95 -3.58 -12.70
C TRP A 95 6.25 -4.25 -11.37
N ILE A 96 6.68 -3.48 -10.39
CA ILE A 96 7.00 -3.99 -9.05
C ILE A 96 6.12 -3.27 -8.03
N LEU A 97 5.48 -4.06 -7.16
CA LEU A 97 4.74 -3.59 -5.99
C LEU A 97 5.31 -4.26 -4.75
N GLN A 98 6.17 -3.57 -4.03
CA GLN A 98 6.82 -4.11 -2.83
C GLN A 98 7.51 -3.01 -2.01
N ASP A 99 7.83 -3.32 -0.74
CA ASP A 99 8.59 -2.46 0.16
C ASP A 99 10.01 -2.14 -0.36
N THR A 100 10.46 -0.93 -0.12
CA THR A 100 11.76 -0.43 -0.62
C THR A 100 12.94 -1.24 -0.10
N PHE A 101 12.89 -1.71 1.15
CA PHE A 101 13.95 -2.55 1.74
C PHE A 101 14.00 -3.97 1.18
N ILE A 102 12.90 -4.47 0.59
CA ILE A 102 12.87 -5.76 -0.09
C ILE A 102 13.49 -5.64 -1.49
N ILE A 103 13.27 -4.50 -2.14
CA ILE A 103 13.76 -4.24 -3.51
C ILE A 103 15.19 -3.68 -3.52
N GLU A 104 15.66 -3.13 -2.43
CA GLU A 104 17.02 -2.60 -2.30
C GLU A 104 18.11 -3.56 -2.85
N PRO A 105 18.20 -4.84 -2.46
CA PRO A 105 19.21 -5.74 -3.01
C PRO A 105 18.92 -6.20 -4.45
N LEU A 106 17.72 -5.98 -4.96
CA LEU A 106 17.28 -6.39 -6.29
C LEU A 106 17.49 -5.29 -7.34
N GLY A 107 17.31 -4.02 -6.97
CA GLY A 107 17.31 -2.91 -7.91
C GLY A 107 18.57 -2.80 -8.79
N PRO A 108 19.79 -2.85 -8.24
CA PRO A 108 21.01 -2.83 -9.06
C PRO A 108 21.08 -3.99 -10.06
N ARG A 109 20.60 -5.18 -9.67
CA ARG A 109 20.55 -6.36 -10.54
C ARG A 109 19.53 -6.24 -11.67
N ILE A 110 18.42 -5.55 -11.45
CA ILE A 110 17.44 -5.22 -12.50
C ILE A 110 18.09 -4.34 -13.55
N VAL A 111 18.78 -3.28 -13.12
CA VAL A 111 19.51 -2.36 -14.02
C VAL A 111 20.57 -3.11 -14.81
N GLU A 112 21.41 -3.87 -14.14
CA GLU A 112 22.47 -4.69 -14.76
C GLU A 112 21.89 -5.67 -15.80
N THR A 113 20.76 -6.31 -15.46
CA THR A 113 20.08 -7.22 -16.39
C THR A 113 19.59 -6.47 -17.62
N ASN A 114 18.98 -5.30 -17.45
CA ASN A 114 18.50 -4.46 -18.56
C ASN A 114 19.67 -3.99 -19.45
N GLU A 115 20.80 -3.61 -18.84
CA GLU A 115 21.99 -3.17 -19.58
C GLU A 115 22.57 -4.26 -20.47
N LYS A 116 22.55 -5.53 -20.02
CA LYS A 116 23.04 -6.69 -20.77
C LYS A 116 22.14 -7.12 -21.93
N LEU A 117 20.88 -6.71 -21.92
CA LEU A 117 19.95 -7.03 -23.00
C LEU A 117 20.25 -6.20 -24.25
N PRO A 118 20.08 -6.78 -25.46
CA PRO A 118 20.19 -6.03 -26.68
C PRO A 118 19.10 -4.94 -26.76
N PRO A 119 19.33 -3.83 -27.45
CA PRO A 119 18.43 -2.65 -27.42
C PRO A 119 16.97 -2.95 -27.69
N GLU A 120 16.67 -3.87 -28.61
CA GLU A 120 15.32 -4.27 -29.00
C GLU A 120 14.59 -5.11 -27.94
N ARG A 121 15.30 -5.57 -26.89
CA ARG A 121 14.79 -6.38 -25.77
C ARG A 121 14.86 -5.66 -24.43
N LYS A 122 15.33 -4.42 -24.40
CA LYS A 122 15.31 -3.60 -23.18
C LYS A 122 13.88 -3.35 -22.74
N PHE A 123 13.69 -3.12 -21.43
CA PHE A 123 12.40 -2.87 -20.82
C PHE A 123 12.40 -1.56 -20.03
N LYS A 124 11.21 -1.09 -19.64
CA LYS A 124 11.02 0.01 -18.68
C LYS A 124 10.52 -0.52 -17.36
N TRP A 125 11.06 0.03 -16.26
CA TRP A 125 10.74 -0.37 -14.91
C TRP A 125 9.83 0.64 -14.22
N ILE A 126 8.59 0.24 -13.91
CA ILE A 126 7.60 0.97 -13.12
C ILE A 126 7.64 0.40 -11.70
N TYR A 127 7.88 1.22 -10.70
CA TYR A 127 7.99 0.79 -9.31
C TYR A 127 6.98 1.50 -8.42
N TYR A 128 6.03 0.77 -7.86
CA TYR A 128 4.99 1.25 -6.96
C TYR A 128 5.32 0.83 -5.53
N PHE A 129 5.48 1.78 -4.60
CA PHE A 129 6.07 1.51 -3.31
C PHE A 129 5.40 2.26 -2.16
N PRO A 130 5.28 1.61 -0.95
CA PRO A 130 4.89 2.25 0.29
C PRO A 130 6.07 2.96 0.96
N ILE A 131 5.74 4.00 1.73
CA ILE A 131 6.60 4.56 2.78
C ILE A 131 5.75 4.70 4.03
N ASP A 132 6.07 3.94 5.07
CA ASP A 132 5.36 3.89 6.34
C ASP A 132 6.21 4.32 7.55
N ALA A 133 7.42 4.77 7.28
CA ALA A 133 8.36 5.43 8.19
C ALA A 133 9.43 6.13 7.36
N LYS A 134 10.26 6.98 8.01
CA LYS A 134 11.41 7.60 7.34
C LYS A 134 12.33 6.51 6.77
N PRO A 135 12.51 6.43 5.43
CA PRO A 135 13.28 5.36 4.80
C PRO A 135 14.78 5.55 5.00
N LYS A 136 15.56 4.47 4.82
CA LYS A 136 17.03 4.57 4.70
C LYS A 136 17.40 5.07 3.31
N LYS A 137 18.48 5.85 3.23
CA LYS A 137 19.00 6.35 1.96
C LYS A 137 19.33 5.22 0.99
N GLU A 138 19.97 4.15 1.47
CA GLU A 138 20.35 2.98 0.67
C GLU A 138 19.15 2.30 0.01
N TRP A 139 18.00 2.25 0.72
CA TRP A 139 16.78 1.67 0.15
C TRP A 139 16.29 2.47 -1.06
N ILE A 140 16.41 3.80 -0.97
CA ILE A 140 15.97 4.70 -2.05
C ILE A 140 16.98 4.73 -3.18
N ASP A 141 18.29 4.78 -2.87
CA ASP A 141 19.36 4.75 -3.86
C ASP A 141 19.30 3.48 -4.73
N ASN A 142 19.03 2.33 -4.11
CA ASN A 142 19.07 1.02 -4.76
C ASN A 142 17.70 0.51 -5.26
N SER A 143 16.65 1.31 -5.15
CA SER A 143 15.33 0.95 -5.67
C SER A 143 14.65 2.10 -6.39
N VAL A 144 14.09 3.06 -5.67
CA VAL A 144 13.27 4.17 -6.21
C VAL A 144 14.05 5.04 -7.20
N LEU A 145 15.33 5.35 -6.88
CA LEU A 145 16.18 6.16 -7.75
C LEU A 145 16.53 5.44 -9.05
N LEU A 146 16.57 4.11 -9.06
CA LEU A 146 16.92 3.31 -10.22
C LEU A 146 15.75 3.04 -11.16
N ALA A 147 14.51 3.05 -10.65
CA ALA A 147 13.33 2.83 -11.47
C ALA A 147 13.14 3.94 -12.52
N ASP A 148 12.66 3.59 -13.72
CA ASP A 148 12.31 4.58 -14.74
C ASP A 148 11.11 5.42 -14.32
N TYR A 149 10.10 4.77 -13.74
CA TYR A 149 8.85 5.38 -13.27
C TYR A 149 8.56 4.97 -11.83
N PRO A 150 9.19 5.62 -10.84
CA PRO A 150 8.87 5.43 -9.45
C PRO A 150 7.54 6.12 -9.11
N VAL A 151 6.66 5.40 -8.38
CA VAL A 151 5.34 5.88 -8.00
C VAL A 151 5.14 5.66 -6.51
N ALA A 152 4.97 6.72 -5.74
CA ALA A 152 4.64 6.66 -4.33
C ALA A 152 3.13 6.49 -4.11
N TYR A 153 2.74 5.81 -3.02
CA TYR A 153 1.34 5.66 -2.65
C TYR A 153 0.68 6.99 -2.24
N THR A 154 1.45 7.91 -1.64
CA THR A 154 0.96 9.13 -1.00
C THR A 154 1.94 10.28 -1.16
N LYS A 155 1.46 11.50 -0.89
CA LYS A 155 2.32 12.69 -0.78
C LYS A 155 3.33 12.55 0.34
N TYR A 156 2.95 11.90 1.46
CA TYR A 156 3.88 11.58 2.52
C TYR A 156 5.08 10.80 1.99
N GLY A 157 4.83 9.66 1.32
CA GLY A 157 5.89 8.84 0.74
C GLY A 157 6.74 9.58 -0.30
N TYR A 158 6.10 10.37 -1.16
CA TYR A 158 6.77 11.23 -2.13
C TYR A 158 7.73 12.22 -1.43
N ASN A 159 7.26 12.91 -0.40
CA ASN A 159 8.05 13.89 0.33
C ASN A 159 9.20 13.25 1.10
N GLU A 160 8.97 12.11 1.79
CA GLU A 160 10.01 11.40 2.54
C GLU A 160 11.16 10.94 1.63
N VAL A 161 10.86 10.49 0.41
CA VAL A 161 11.87 10.11 -0.58
C VAL A 161 12.71 11.33 -1.01
N LEU A 162 12.09 12.46 -1.30
CA LEU A 162 12.81 13.69 -1.67
C LEU A 162 13.59 14.28 -0.49
N ASN A 163 13.03 14.21 0.71
CA ASN A 163 13.65 14.74 1.93
C ASN A 163 15.02 14.11 2.25
N ILE A 164 15.25 12.86 1.80
CA ILE A 164 16.58 12.23 1.94
C ILE A 164 17.68 13.09 1.31
N TYR A 165 17.39 13.70 0.16
CA TYR A 165 18.37 14.47 -0.60
C TYR A 165 18.26 15.98 -0.42
N SER A 166 17.28 16.45 0.34
CA SER A 166 17.07 17.89 0.61
C SER A 166 18.26 18.52 1.33
N ALA A 167 19.03 17.75 2.11
CA ALA A 167 20.26 18.19 2.75
C ALA A 167 21.31 18.73 1.77
N GLY A 168 21.24 18.36 0.47
CA GLY A 168 22.09 18.95 -0.56
C GLY A 168 21.86 20.43 -0.82
N PHE A 169 20.71 20.97 -0.41
CA PHE A 169 20.37 22.40 -0.52
C PHE A 169 20.59 23.16 0.80
N ASP A 170 20.85 22.46 1.90
CA ASP A 170 21.13 23.05 3.19
C ASP A 170 22.62 23.38 3.30
N LYS A 171 22.95 24.68 3.42
CA LYS A 171 24.33 25.18 3.57
C LYS A 171 24.97 24.82 4.92
N GLU A 172 24.14 24.58 5.93
CA GLU A 172 24.58 24.21 7.26
C GLU A 172 24.77 22.69 7.43
N SER A 173 24.41 21.90 6.40
CA SER A 173 24.63 20.46 6.43
C SER A 173 26.12 20.12 6.45
N ASN A 174 26.49 19.05 7.17
CA ASN A 174 27.87 18.54 7.23
C ASN A 174 28.35 17.84 5.95
N LEU A 175 27.73 18.11 4.80
CA LEU A 175 28.08 17.52 3.52
C LEU A 175 29.26 18.27 2.89
N THR A 176 30.20 17.53 2.28
CA THR A 176 31.20 18.14 1.39
C THR A 176 30.54 18.74 0.16
N GLU A 177 31.21 19.62 -0.57
CA GLU A 177 30.70 20.20 -1.80
C GLU A 177 30.39 19.13 -2.87
N GLU A 178 31.17 18.07 -2.95
CA GLU A 178 30.93 16.95 -3.86
C GLU A 178 29.67 16.18 -3.47
N GLN A 179 29.52 15.82 -2.19
CA GLN A 179 28.31 15.16 -1.66
C GLN A 179 27.08 16.04 -1.88
N ARG A 180 27.20 17.34 -1.65
CA ARG A 180 26.11 18.30 -1.86
C ARG A 180 25.62 18.31 -3.31
N ARG A 181 26.55 18.34 -4.27
CA ARG A 181 26.22 18.27 -5.71
C ARG A 181 25.59 16.93 -6.08
N GLU A 182 26.08 15.83 -5.53
CA GLU A 182 25.49 14.49 -5.72
C GLU A 182 24.04 14.44 -5.20
N TYR A 183 23.78 14.94 -3.99
CA TYR A 183 22.44 14.98 -3.41
C TYR A 183 21.49 15.84 -4.25
N GLN A 184 21.92 17.02 -4.66
CA GLN A 184 21.14 17.89 -5.55
C GLN A 184 20.80 17.19 -6.87
N LYS A 185 21.77 16.53 -7.51
CA LYS A 185 21.54 15.76 -8.73
C LYS A 185 20.52 14.63 -8.53
N LYS A 186 20.61 13.88 -7.44
CA LYS A 186 19.65 12.81 -7.10
C LYS A 186 18.26 13.37 -6.82
N TYR A 187 18.18 14.49 -6.09
CA TYR A 187 16.91 15.18 -5.84
C TYR A 187 16.21 15.59 -7.14
N GLU A 188 16.91 16.28 -8.04
CA GLU A 188 16.34 16.71 -9.31
C GLU A 188 15.96 15.53 -10.21
N SER A 189 16.77 14.48 -10.23
CA SER A 189 16.47 13.24 -10.95
C SER A 189 15.17 12.61 -10.43
N LEU A 190 14.99 12.48 -9.11
CA LEU A 190 13.77 11.93 -8.53
C LEU A 190 12.58 12.85 -8.79
N LYS A 191 12.72 14.15 -8.56
CA LYS A 191 11.65 15.14 -8.74
C LYS A 191 11.11 15.14 -10.18
N SER A 192 11.95 14.82 -11.16
CA SER A 192 11.55 14.80 -12.57
C SER A 192 10.73 13.57 -12.98
N LYS A 193 10.78 12.47 -12.22
CA LYS A 193 10.16 11.19 -12.59
C LYS A 193 9.27 10.54 -11.51
N LEU A 194 9.41 10.96 -10.26
CA LEU A 194 8.59 10.44 -9.15
C LEU A 194 7.17 10.97 -9.25
N ASP A 195 6.21 10.07 -9.25
CA ASP A 195 4.78 10.39 -9.31
C ASP A 195 4.03 9.85 -8.09
N ILE A 196 2.76 10.23 -7.97
CA ILE A 196 1.86 9.79 -6.91
C ILE A 196 0.60 9.22 -7.53
N ILE A 197 0.32 7.94 -7.22
CA ILE A 197 -0.98 7.33 -7.52
C ILE A 197 -1.50 6.71 -6.24
N TYR A 198 -2.64 7.18 -5.76
CA TYR A 198 -3.29 6.64 -4.56
C TYR A 198 -3.84 5.24 -4.82
N HIS A 199 -4.07 4.50 -3.73
CA HIS A 199 -4.90 3.32 -3.82
C HIS A 199 -6.35 3.71 -4.09
N GLY A 200 -7.03 2.84 -4.78
CA GLY A 200 -8.46 2.97 -5.00
C GLY A 200 -9.30 2.18 -4.00
N ILE A 201 -10.60 2.27 -4.18
CA ILE A 201 -11.61 1.44 -3.54
C ILE A 201 -12.47 0.78 -4.63
N ASP A 202 -12.92 -0.43 -4.43
CA ASP A 202 -13.96 -1.02 -5.25
C ASP A 202 -15.32 -0.74 -4.62
N SER A 203 -16.04 0.22 -5.19
CA SER A 203 -17.36 0.65 -4.70
C SER A 203 -18.45 -0.42 -4.91
N LYS A 204 -18.18 -1.50 -5.65
CA LYS A 204 -19.05 -2.66 -5.77
C LYS A 204 -18.80 -3.68 -4.67
N GLU A 205 -17.61 -3.68 -4.10
CA GLU A 205 -17.22 -4.54 -2.98
C GLU A 205 -17.49 -3.86 -1.62
N PHE A 206 -17.21 -2.55 -1.50
CA PHE A 206 -17.38 -1.77 -0.26
C PHE A 206 -18.36 -0.62 -0.46
N TYR A 207 -19.52 -0.73 0.14
CA TYR A 207 -20.62 0.23 0.03
C TYR A 207 -21.54 0.20 1.26
N PRO A 208 -22.28 1.28 1.54
CA PRO A 208 -23.29 1.28 2.59
C PRO A 208 -24.46 0.38 2.18
N ILE A 209 -24.68 -0.71 2.91
CA ILE A 209 -25.82 -1.60 2.66
C ILE A 209 -27.11 -0.90 3.10
N LYS A 210 -28.06 -0.78 2.18
CA LYS A 210 -29.41 -0.26 2.52
C LYS A 210 -30.14 -1.33 3.32
N MET A 211 -30.46 -1.02 4.57
CA MET A 211 -31.18 -1.91 5.48
C MET A 211 -31.99 -1.09 6.48
N THR A 212 -33.08 -1.66 6.94
CA THR A 212 -33.85 -1.14 8.08
C THR A 212 -33.06 -1.30 9.37
N GLU A 213 -33.45 -0.59 10.43
CA GLU A 213 -32.80 -0.74 11.73
C GLU A 213 -32.96 -2.18 12.28
N GLU A 214 -34.09 -2.83 12.01
CA GLU A 214 -34.31 -4.22 12.40
C GLU A 214 -33.34 -5.18 11.67
N GLU A 215 -33.20 -5.04 10.36
CA GLU A 215 -32.24 -5.83 9.56
C GLU A 215 -30.80 -5.57 10.03
N ARG A 216 -30.46 -4.33 10.36
CA ARG A 216 -29.17 -3.99 10.94
C ARG A 216 -28.95 -4.69 12.28
N MET A 217 -29.95 -4.68 13.16
CA MET A 217 -29.84 -5.38 14.44
C MET A 217 -29.71 -6.90 14.27
N GLN A 218 -30.39 -7.52 13.29
CA GLN A 218 -30.20 -8.94 12.98
C GLN A 218 -28.79 -9.24 12.47
N LEU A 219 -28.24 -8.38 11.59
CA LEU A 219 -26.87 -8.50 11.13
C LEU A 219 -25.86 -8.41 12.29
N ARG A 220 -26.07 -7.46 13.21
CA ARG A 220 -25.23 -7.29 14.40
C ARG A 220 -25.29 -8.48 15.33
N LYS A 221 -26.46 -9.08 15.55
CA LYS A 221 -26.61 -10.33 16.32
C LYS A 221 -25.80 -11.46 15.73
N LYS A 222 -25.77 -11.58 14.41
CA LYS A 222 -25.00 -12.61 13.71
C LYS A 222 -23.49 -12.50 13.97
N PHE A 223 -22.95 -11.26 14.06
CA PHE A 223 -21.52 -11.06 14.29
C PHE A 223 -21.14 -10.99 15.77
N PHE A 224 -21.98 -10.40 16.62
CA PHE A 224 -21.61 -10.02 17.99
C PHE A 224 -22.45 -10.71 19.07
N GLY A 225 -23.46 -11.50 18.69
CA GLY A 225 -24.32 -12.23 19.64
C GLY A 225 -25.35 -11.37 20.35
N GLU A 226 -26.23 -12.04 21.12
CA GLU A 226 -27.36 -11.41 21.80
C GLU A 226 -26.96 -10.40 22.88
N GLU A 227 -25.79 -10.57 23.51
CA GLU A 227 -25.35 -9.71 24.62
C GLU A 227 -24.76 -8.37 24.14
N HIS A 228 -24.30 -8.29 22.88
CA HIS A 228 -23.46 -7.16 22.43
C HIS A 228 -24.05 -6.39 21.25
N TYR A 229 -25.01 -6.93 20.50
CA TYR A 229 -25.51 -6.33 19.27
C TYR A 229 -26.11 -4.91 19.41
N LYS A 230 -26.53 -4.53 20.64
CA LYS A 230 -27.08 -3.18 20.93
C LYS A 230 -26.00 -2.20 21.40
N LYS A 231 -24.80 -2.67 21.75
CA LYS A 231 -23.74 -1.79 22.25
C LYS A 231 -23.11 -0.99 21.10
N PHE A 232 -22.45 0.11 21.41
CA PHE A 232 -21.62 0.81 20.43
C PHE A 232 -20.37 -0.04 20.15
N ILE A 233 -20.11 -0.41 18.89
CA ILE A 233 -19.07 -1.36 18.50
C ILE A 233 -17.95 -0.65 17.79
N PHE A 234 -16.78 -0.61 18.42
CA PHE A 234 -15.53 -0.21 17.78
C PHE A 234 -14.84 -1.40 17.14
N MET A 235 -14.32 -1.20 15.92
CA MET A 235 -13.57 -2.24 15.21
C MET A 235 -12.15 -1.77 14.91
N ASN A 236 -11.15 -2.64 15.18
CA ASN A 236 -9.81 -2.52 14.64
C ASN A 236 -9.64 -3.56 13.52
N MET A 237 -9.43 -3.09 12.28
CA MET A 237 -9.28 -3.91 11.08
C MET A 237 -7.80 -3.91 10.65
N ASN A 238 -6.96 -4.55 11.43
CA ASN A 238 -5.53 -4.68 11.15
C ASN A 238 -5.06 -6.10 11.41
N ARG A 239 -4.14 -6.61 10.60
CA ARG A 239 -3.43 -7.85 10.90
C ARG A 239 -2.68 -7.71 12.23
N ASN A 240 -2.65 -8.79 13.01
CA ASN A 240 -1.87 -8.85 14.26
C ASN A 240 -0.37 -8.87 13.93
N GLN A 241 0.20 -7.71 13.73
CA GLN A 241 1.62 -7.48 13.49
C GLN A 241 2.12 -6.40 14.44
N PRO A 242 3.38 -6.47 14.88
CA PRO A 242 3.93 -5.52 15.87
C PRO A 242 3.74 -4.05 15.48
N ARG A 243 3.90 -3.68 14.19
CA ARG A 243 3.71 -2.32 13.68
C ARG A 243 2.27 -1.81 13.82
N LYS A 244 1.27 -2.69 13.95
CA LYS A 244 -0.13 -2.31 14.12
C LYS A 244 -0.48 -1.94 15.56
N ASP A 245 0.41 -2.25 16.50
CA ASP A 245 0.31 -1.90 17.94
C ASP A 245 -1.08 -2.16 18.53
N LEU A 246 -1.62 -3.37 18.26
CA LEU A 246 -2.96 -3.74 18.68
C LEU A 246 -3.13 -3.69 20.20
N PHE A 247 -2.05 -3.94 20.95
CA PHE A 247 -2.09 -3.86 22.40
C PHE A 247 -2.43 -2.45 22.89
N ARG A 248 -1.93 -1.41 22.21
CA ARG A 248 -2.30 -0.01 22.52
C ARG A 248 -3.78 0.28 22.26
N SER A 249 -4.36 -0.32 21.21
CA SER A 249 -5.82 -0.28 21.01
C SER A 249 -6.57 -0.98 22.14
N MET A 250 -6.05 -2.12 22.66
CA MET A 250 -6.66 -2.83 23.79
C MET A 250 -6.58 -2.01 25.08
N LEU A 251 -5.47 -1.32 25.35
CA LEU A 251 -5.33 -0.41 26.47
C LEU A 251 -6.34 0.75 26.40
N ALA A 252 -6.50 1.36 25.21
CA ALA A 252 -7.50 2.41 25.01
C ALA A 252 -8.93 1.88 25.16
N ALA A 253 -9.21 0.69 24.64
CA ALA A 253 -10.50 0.02 24.79
C ALA A 253 -10.84 -0.22 26.25
N LYS A 254 -9.89 -0.77 27.02
CA LYS A 254 -10.07 -1.02 28.47
C LYS A 254 -10.31 0.28 29.22
N LEU A 255 -9.53 1.32 28.94
CA LEU A 255 -9.69 2.63 29.58
C LEU A 255 -11.07 3.25 29.26
N LEU A 256 -11.56 3.15 28.03
CA LEU A 256 -12.89 3.62 27.66
C LEU A 256 -13.98 2.87 28.45
N LEU A 257 -13.89 1.54 28.52
CA LEU A 257 -14.86 0.72 29.28
C LEU A 257 -14.90 1.13 30.75
N ASP A 258 -13.73 1.35 31.36
CA ASP A 258 -13.66 1.74 32.77
C ASP A 258 -14.24 3.16 32.98
N ARG A 259 -13.98 4.11 32.09
CA ARG A 259 -14.63 5.45 32.11
C ARG A 259 -16.15 5.35 31.96
N ARG A 260 -16.65 4.49 31.05
CA ARG A 260 -18.10 4.29 30.84
C ARG A 260 -18.74 3.65 32.05
N ARG A 261 -18.11 2.64 32.65
CA ARG A 261 -18.60 1.97 33.89
C ARG A 261 -18.62 2.92 35.09
N ALA A 262 -17.65 3.80 35.24
CA ALA A 262 -17.67 4.82 36.27
C ALA A 262 -18.87 5.78 36.12
N LYS A 263 -19.40 5.94 34.90
CA LYS A 263 -20.65 6.66 34.60
C LYS A 263 -21.91 5.77 34.66
N GLY A 264 -21.80 4.53 35.17
CA GLY A 264 -22.91 3.54 35.25
C GLY A 264 -23.36 2.95 33.89
N LYS A 265 -22.53 3.08 32.84
CA LYS A 265 -22.85 2.61 31.48
C LYS A 265 -22.08 1.32 31.13
N ASN A 266 -22.72 0.41 30.40
CA ASN A 266 -22.12 -0.81 29.84
C ASN A 266 -22.52 -0.92 28.36
N ASP A 267 -22.22 0.11 27.60
CA ASP A 267 -22.77 0.38 26.27
C ASP A 267 -21.73 0.28 25.14
N VAL A 268 -20.52 -0.24 25.42
CA VAL A 268 -19.41 -0.36 24.46
C VAL A 268 -18.96 -1.80 24.30
N TYR A 269 -18.55 -2.17 23.09
CA TYR A 269 -17.95 -3.45 22.75
C TYR A 269 -16.85 -3.27 21.70
N PHE A 270 -15.82 -4.12 21.72
CA PHE A 270 -14.71 -4.05 20.80
C PHE A 270 -14.58 -5.30 19.95
N TYR A 271 -14.26 -5.10 18.67
CA TYR A 271 -14.00 -6.21 17.75
C TYR A 271 -12.66 -6.00 17.04
N PHE A 272 -11.73 -6.94 17.22
CA PHE A 272 -10.44 -6.95 16.56
C PHE A 272 -10.48 -7.93 15.39
N HIS A 273 -10.58 -7.44 14.16
CA HIS A 273 -10.65 -8.30 12.98
C HIS A 273 -9.25 -8.78 12.58
N CYS A 274 -8.73 -9.75 13.33
CA CYS A 274 -7.42 -10.36 13.11
C CYS A 274 -7.38 -11.75 13.76
N LEU A 275 -6.33 -12.51 13.47
CA LEU A 275 -5.97 -13.65 14.29
C LEU A 275 -5.53 -13.17 15.68
N TYR A 276 -6.03 -13.81 16.73
CA TYR A 276 -5.61 -13.49 18.10
C TYR A 276 -4.12 -13.79 18.32
N GLN A 277 -3.57 -14.74 17.55
CA GLN A 277 -2.16 -15.11 17.54
C GLN A 277 -1.68 -15.20 16.08
N ASP A 278 -0.65 -14.45 15.72
CA ASP A 278 0.00 -14.47 14.40
C ASP A 278 1.48 -14.83 14.59
N ILE A 279 2.11 -15.44 13.60
CA ILE A 279 3.53 -15.88 13.67
C ILE A 279 4.46 -14.71 14.05
N THR A 280 4.14 -13.51 13.58
CA THR A 280 4.94 -12.30 13.85
C THR A 280 4.28 -11.39 14.89
N GLY A 281 3.07 -11.72 15.34
CA GLY A 281 2.25 -10.89 16.21
C GLY A 281 2.36 -11.25 17.69
N LEU A 282 1.44 -10.68 18.45
CA LEU A 282 1.29 -10.94 19.88
C LEU A 282 0.19 -12.00 20.11
N ASP A 283 0.22 -12.67 21.26
CA ASP A 283 -0.95 -13.39 21.77
C ASP A 283 -1.90 -12.38 22.44
N LEU A 284 -2.96 -12.00 21.72
CA LEU A 284 -3.89 -10.98 22.20
C LEU A 284 -4.75 -11.47 23.38
N ILE A 285 -4.94 -12.78 23.53
CA ILE A 285 -5.65 -13.35 24.69
C ILE A 285 -4.80 -13.15 25.92
N GLU A 286 -3.55 -13.62 25.90
CA GLU A 286 -2.61 -13.44 26.99
C GLU A 286 -2.45 -11.94 27.38
N MET A 287 -2.31 -11.07 26.38
CA MET A 287 -2.20 -9.62 26.64
C MET A 287 -3.46 -9.04 27.27
N SER A 288 -4.64 -9.50 26.86
CA SER A 288 -5.91 -9.02 27.42
C SER A 288 -6.10 -9.44 28.87
N GLU A 289 -5.66 -10.65 29.22
CA GLU A 289 -5.72 -11.16 30.60
C GLU A 289 -4.87 -10.30 31.55
N GLN A 290 -3.67 -9.89 31.12
CA GLN A 290 -2.77 -9.08 31.92
C GLN A 290 -3.35 -7.69 32.27
N ILE A 291 -4.30 -7.18 31.49
CA ILE A 291 -4.95 -5.88 31.71
C ILE A 291 -6.41 -6.01 32.19
N ASN A 292 -6.85 -7.22 32.51
CA ASN A 292 -8.24 -7.52 32.86
C ASN A 292 -9.26 -7.02 31.81
N PHE A 293 -8.95 -7.22 30.51
CA PHE A 293 -9.83 -6.95 29.38
C PHE A 293 -10.43 -8.26 28.89
N ILE A 294 -11.68 -8.54 29.26
CA ILE A 294 -12.26 -9.88 29.26
C ILE A 294 -12.75 -10.25 27.86
N GLN A 295 -12.10 -11.23 27.23
CA GLN A 295 -12.48 -11.78 25.94
C GLN A 295 -13.88 -12.40 26.01
N GLY A 296 -14.70 -12.23 24.97
CA GLY A 296 -16.08 -12.66 24.88
C GLY A 296 -17.10 -11.75 25.57
N LYS A 297 -16.69 -10.98 26.61
CA LYS A 297 -17.55 -10.06 27.35
C LYS A 297 -17.33 -8.59 26.96
N GLU A 298 -16.12 -8.20 26.68
CA GLU A 298 -15.69 -6.83 26.40
C GLU A 298 -15.16 -6.67 24.98
N TRP A 299 -14.55 -7.73 24.45
CA TRP A 299 -14.01 -7.77 23.10
C TRP A 299 -14.08 -9.16 22.49
N ALA A 300 -13.96 -9.22 21.15
CA ALA A 300 -13.86 -10.45 20.39
C ALA A 300 -12.99 -10.31 19.14
N PHE A 301 -12.72 -11.44 18.51
CA PHE A 301 -12.04 -11.59 17.24
C PHE A 301 -12.75 -12.67 16.39
N PRO A 302 -12.45 -12.81 15.08
CA PRO A 302 -13.02 -13.85 14.23
C PRO A 302 -12.73 -15.25 14.78
N ASN A 303 -13.69 -16.16 14.62
CA ASN A 303 -13.48 -17.55 14.99
C ASN A 303 -12.26 -18.14 14.24
N PRO A 304 -11.19 -18.58 14.93
CA PRO A 304 -9.96 -19.04 14.31
C PRO A 304 -10.12 -20.33 13.49
N LEU A 305 -11.20 -21.06 13.67
CA LEU A 305 -11.53 -22.23 12.83
C LEU A 305 -12.06 -21.83 11.44
N ARG A 306 -12.46 -20.58 11.24
CA ARG A 306 -13.01 -20.04 9.99
C ARG A 306 -12.23 -18.90 9.41
N PHE A 307 -11.22 -18.41 10.13
CA PHE A 307 -10.40 -17.27 9.75
C PHE A 307 -8.93 -17.60 10.02
N THR A 308 -8.15 -17.69 8.97
CA THR A 308 -6.70 -17.96 9.02
C THR A 308 -5.95 -16.97 8.13
N THR A 309 -4.63 -16.97 8.17
CA THR A 309 -3.82 -16.18 7.24
C THR A 309 -4.00 -16.58 5.77
N ALA A 310 -4.38 -17.84 5.52
CA ALA A 310 -4.64 -18.37 4.18
C ALA A 310 -6.11 -18.19 3.74
N TYR A 311 -7.04 -18.22 4.69
CA TYR A 311 -8.49 -18.17 4.45
C TYR A 311 -9.09 -17.01 5.23
N GLY A 312 -9.14 -15.83 4.61
CA GLY A 312 -9.90 -14.68 5.11
C GLY A 312 -11.41 -14.84 4.92
N PHE A 313 -12.17 -13.90 5.42
CA PHE A 313 -13.58 -13.78 5.03
C PHE A 313 -13.69 -13.29 3.58
N SER A 314 -14.78 -13.69 2.91
CA SER A 314 -15.10 -13.11 1.60
C SER A 314 -15.31 -11.59 1.74
N THR A 315 -15.03 -10.85 0.68
CA THR A 315 -15.22 -9.39 0.64
C THR A 315 -16.65 -9.00 1.01
N GLU A 316 -17.63 -9.81 0.61
CA GLU A 316 -19.04 -9.59 0.98
C GLU A 316 -19.25 -9.65 2.51
N ILE A 317 -18.68 -10.66 3.19
CA ILE A 317 -18.76 -10.78 4.66
C ILE A 317 -18.02 -9.61 5.31
N VAL A 318 -16.88 -9.19 4.77
CA VAL A 318 -16.14 -8.03 5.27
C VAL A 318 -16.94 -6.75 5.11
N ASN A 319 -17.61 -6.55 3.97
CA ASN A 319 -18.52 -5.41 3.78
C ASN A 319 -19.70 -5.42 4.77
N GLN A 320 -20.29 -6.61 5.00
CA GLN A 320 -21.35 -6.77 6.05
C GLN A 320 -20.81 -6.41 7.44
N LEU A 321 -19.60 -6.82 7.77
CA LEU A 321 -18.96 -6.49 9.05
C LEU A 321 -18.74 -4.99 9.21
N TYR A 322 -18.21 -4.30 8.20
CA TYR A 322 -18.10 -2.83 8.22
C TYR A 322 -19.47 -2.17 8.44
N ASN A 323 -20.52 -2.66 7.79
CA ASN A 323 -21.88 -2.12 7.96
C ASN A 323 -22.47 -2.42 9.35
N ALA A 324 -22.02 -3.47 10.03
CA ALA A 324 -22.50 -3.88 11.36
C ALA A 324 -21.84 -3.10 12.52
N VAL A 325 -20.64 -2.56 12.36
CA VAL A 325 -19.93 -1.79 13.41
C VAL A 325 -20.31 -0.31 13.39
N ASP A 326 -19.91 0.44 14.41
CA ASP A 326 -20.23 1.86 14.55
C ASP A 326 -19.04 2.77 14.26
N CYS A 327 -17.80 2.33 14.55
CA CYS A 327 -16.60 3.14 14.33
C CYS A 327 -15.37 2.25 14.08
N ILE A 328 -14.48 2.70 13.22
CA ILE A 328 -13.18 2.06 12.95
C ILE A 328 -12.09 2.79 13.70
N ILE A 329 -11.22 2.05 14.39
CA ILE A 329 -10.08 2.60 15.12
C ILE A 329 -8.77 1.93 14.69
N SER A 330 -7.66 2.64 14.83
CA SER A 330 -6.32 2.09 14.67
C SER A 330 -5.31 2.79 15.59
N THR A 331 -4.26 2.06 15.95
CA THR A 331 -3.09 2.57 16.68
C THR A 331 -1.80 2.27 15.92
N SER A 332 -1.90 2.06 14.61
CA SER A 332 -0.76 1.71 13.77
C SER A 332 0.37 2.74 13.87
N LEU A 333 1.59 2.25 14.04
CA LEU A 333 2.82 3.05 14.16
C LEU A 333 3.27 3.68 12.83
N GLY A 334 2.56 3.38 11.76
CA GLY A 334 2.78 3.91 10.42
C GLY A 334 2.05 3.11 9.35
N GLU A 335 1.47 3.81 8.39
CA GLU A 335 0.78 3.22 7.25
C GLU A 335 1.34 3.80 5.95
N GLY A 336 1.58 2.91 4.98
CA GLY A 336 1.92 3.33 3.62
C GLY A 336 0.75 4.01 2.93
N PHE A 337 -0.48 3.50 3.19
CA PHE A 337 -1.72 4.11 2.70
C PHE A 337 -2.89 3.93 3.68
N GLY A 338 -3.31 2.69 4.01
CA GLY A 338 -4.42 2.41 4.92
C GLY A 338 -5.71 1.99 4.20
N LEU A 339 -5.72 0.82 3.54
CA LEU A 339 -6.90 0.31 2.82
C LEU A 339 -8.14 0.19 3.71
N SER A 340 -7.98 -0.32 4.94
CA SER A 340 -9.09 -0.46 5.89
C SER A 340 -9.77 0.88 6.26
N VAL A 341 -9.02 1.97 6.13
CA VAL A 341 -9.58 3.33 6.33
C VAL A 341 -10.50 3.69 5.17
N LEU A 342 -10.08 3.43 3.92
CA LEU A 342 -10.91 3.65 2.74
C LEU A 342 -12.18 2.79 2.77
N GLU A 343 -12.05 1.52 3.15
CA GLU A 343 -13.18 0.59 3.31
C GLU A 343 -14.18 1.09 4.34
N GLY A 344 -13.69 1.58 5.49
CA GLY A 344 -14.52 2.23 6.51
C GLY A 344 -15.24 3.46 5.98
N MET A 345 -14.54 4.36 5.28
CA MET A 345 -15.13 5.56 4.66
C MET A 345 -16.15 5.19 3.57
N ALA A 346 -15.86 4.19 2.74
CA ALA A 346 -16.74 3.72 1.67
C ALA A 346 -18.04 3.09 2.20
N THR A 347 -18.01 2.53 3.41
CA THR A 347 -19.18 1.98 4.10
C THR A 347 -19.84 2.98 5.05
N LYS A 348 -19.49 4.26 4.94
CA LYS A 348 -20.00 5.36 5.80
C LYS A 348 -19.80 5.10 7.29
N LYS A 349 -18.60 4.68 7.69
CA LYS A 349 -18.21 4.57 9.09
C LYS A 349 -17.25 5.69 9.48
N PRO A 350 -17.41 6.28 10.67
CA PRO A 350 -16.39 7.16 11.22
C PRO A 350 -15.11 6.38 11.46
N VAL A 351 -13.96 7.04 11.23
CA VAL A 351 -12.64 6.46 11.37
C VAL A 351 -11.81 7.31 12.33
N ILE A 352 -11.12 6.68 13.28
CA ILE A 352 -10.22 7.33 14.25
C ILE A 352 -8.83 6.74 14.06
N MET A 353 -7.89 7.54 13.56
CA MET A 353 -6.57 7.09 13.10
C MET A 353 -5.45 7.89 13.74
N PRO A 354 -4.25 7.29 13.92
CA PRO A 354 -3.10 8.02 14.47
C PRO A 354 -2.62 9.12 13.52
N ASN A 355 -2.24 10.27 14.06
CA ASN A 355 -1.69 11.39 13.31
C ASN A 355 -0.22 11.14 12.93
N ASN A 356 0.02 10.16 12.06
CA ASN A 356 1.35 9.82 11.56
C ASN A 356 1.30 9.38 10.10
N THR A 357 2.43 9.38 9.45
CA THR A 357 2.68 8.92 8.09
C THR A 357 1.62 9.37 7.07
N SER A 358 0.88 8.47 6.41
CA SER A 358 -0.14 8.80 5.41
C SER A 358 -1.47 9.29 6.00
N MET A 359 -1.73 9.06 7.29
CA MET A 359 -3.06 9.29 7.85
C MET A 359 -3.52 10.76 7.83
N PRO A 360 -2.71 11.78 8.11
CA PRO A 360 -3.13 13.19 7.98
C PRO A 360 -3.65 13.53 6.59
N GLU A 361 -3.05 12.97 5.56
CA GLU A 361 -3.43 13.17 4.16
C GLU A 361 -4.76 12.48 3.84
N ILE A 362 -4.95 11.24 4.29
CA ILE A 362 -6.16 10.45 4.06
C ILE A 362 -7.34 11.01 4.87
N ILE A 363 -7.12 11.39 6.11
CA ILE A 363 -8.14 11.93 7.03
C ILE A 363 -8.45 13.40 6.73
N GLY A 364 -7.53 14.14 6.07
CA GLY A 364 -7.75 15.54 5.69
C GLY A 364 -7.87 16.46 6.89
N ASN A 365 -6.96 16.36 7.85
CA ASN A 365 -6.93 17.22 9.04
C ASN A 365 -8.27 17.25 9.81
N ASN A 366 -8.86 16.10 10.06
CA ASN A 366 -10.15 15.87 10.73
C ASN A 366 -11.41 16.21 9.89
N GLU A 367 -11.30 16.47 8.62
CA GLU A 367 -12.47 16.67 7.76
C GLU A 367 -13.23 15.36 7.44
N ARG A 368 -12.50 14.23 7.39
CA ARG A 368 -12.98 12.91 6.93
C ARG A 368 -12.86 11.81 7.97
N GLY A 369 -12.44 12.14 9.19
CA GLY A 369 -12.22 11.25 10.32
C GLY A 369 -11.51 12.00 11.42
N LEU A 370 -11.14 11.34 12.50
CA LEU A 370 -10.43 11.96 13.61
C LEU A 370 -8.97 11.48 13.64
N LEU A 371 -8.05 12.43 13.82
CA LEU A 371 -6.62 12.16 14.02
C LEU A 371 -6.29 12.17 15.50
N VAL A 372 -5.72 11.07 15.98
CA VAL A 372 -5.23 10.92 17.36
C VAL A 372 -3.79 11.36 17.43
N LYS A 373 -3.41 12.12 18.46
CA LYS A 373 -2.01 12.50 18.71
C LYS A 373 -1.09 11.29 18.66
N SER A 374 0.02 11.42 17.93
CA SER A 374 0.99 10.36 17.74
C SER A 374 2.39 10.97 17.65
N GLY A 375 3.34 10.52 18.50
CA GLY A 375 4.69 11.07 18.53
C GLY A 375 4.72 12.55 18.93
N ALA A 376 3.79 13.02 19.77
CA ALA A 376 3.64 14.43 20.12
C ALA A 376 4.81 14.96 20.96
N THR A 377 5.45 14.11 21.75
CA THR A 377 6.63 14.42 22.57
C THR A 377 7.77 13.46 22.28
N ILE A 378 8.97 13.78 22.71
CA ILE A 378 10.13 12.88 22.55
C ILE A 378 9.94 11.53 23.27
N GLN A 379 9.10 11.47 24.28
CA GLN A 379 8.79 10.23 25.02
C GLN A 379 7.84 9.29 24.24
N ASP A 380 7.16 9.80 23.23
CA ASP A 380 6.20 9.06 22.42
C ASP A 380 6.86 8.37 21.21
N TRP A 381 8.18 8.27 21.19
CA TRP A 381 8.93 7.63 20.12
C TRP A 381 9.69 6.41 20.64
N PHE A 382 9.71 5.35 19.86
CA PHE A 382 10.47 4.15 20.20
C PHE A 382 11.01 3.45 18.95
N VAL A 383 11.91 2.52 19.16
CA VAL A 383 12.42 1.62 18.11
C VAL A 383 11.90 0.21 18.40
N GLN A 384 11.12 -0.33 17.48
CA GLN A 384 10.64 -1.70 17.58
C GLN A 384 11.70 -2.70 17.13
N ALA A 385 11.82 -3.81 17.85
CA ALA A 385 12.70 -4.90 17.46
C ALA A 385 12.28 -5.46 16.08
N ASN A 386 13.27 -5.79 15.24
CA ASN A 386 13.07 -6.36 13.89
C ASN A 386 12.32 -5.46 12.89
N ASP A 387 12.22 -4.16 13.16
CA ASP A 387 11.61 -3.15 12.27
C ASP A 387 12.67 -2.29 11.55
N ASN A 388 13.75 -2.91 11.09
CA ASN A 388 14.83 -2.24 10.36
C ASN A 388 15.42 -1.01 11.06
N ASN A 389 15.37 -0.95 12.40
CA ASN A 389 15.77 0.18 13.23
C ASN A 389 15.01 1.48 12.89
N ARG A 390 13.72 1.37 12.55
CA ARG A 390 12.88 2.56 12.33
C ARG A 390 12.37 3.10 13.66
N VAL A 391 12.46 4.41 13.79
CA VAL A 391 11.84 5.12 14.91
C VAL A 391 10.35 5.28 14.57
N ARG A 392 9.50 4.89 15.50
CA ARG A 392 8.04 4.89 15.34
C ARG A 392 7.35 5.75 16.39
N PRO A 393 6.31 6.50 15.99
CA PRO A 393 5.54 7.31 16.93
C PRO A 393 4.45 6.45 17.61
N LEU A 394 4.33 6.59 18.93
CA LEU A 394 3.25 5.98 19.71
C LEU A 394 1.99 6.83 19.66
N THR A 395 0.85 6.18 19.53
CA THR A 395 -0.49 6.82 19.61
C THR A 395 -0.80 7.17 21.08
N ASP A 396 -1.30 8.36 21.35
CA ASP A 396 -1.75 8.79 22.67
C ASP A 396 -3.06 8.07 23.04
N ILE A 397 -3.01 7.25 24.08
CA ILE A 397 -4.16 6.44 24.54
C ILE A 397 -5.30 7.32 25.06
N ASN A 398 -4.98 8.38 25.80
CA ASN A 398 -6.01 9.27 26.36
C ASN A 398 -6.73 10.04 25.26
N ASP A 399 -5.98 10.60 24.31
CA ASP A 399 -6.56 11.30 23.16
C ASP A 399 -7.40 10.36 22.29
N LEU A 400 -7.02 9.07 22.13
CA LEU A 400 -7.83 8.07 21.46
C LEU A 400 -9.15 7.82 22.20
N VAL A 401 -9.10 7.65 23.51
CA VAL A 401 -10.30 7.45 24.35
C VAL A 401 -11.23 8.67 24.29
N ASP A 402 -10.68 9.87 24.38
CA ASP A 402 -11.46 11.11 24.28
C ASP A 402 -12.18 11.22 22.91
N LYS A 403 -11.50 10.83 21.84
CA LYS A 403 -12.09 10.79 20.49
C LYS A 403 -13.15 9.69 20.31
N MET A 404 -12.94 8.53 20.93
CA MET A 404 -13.96 7.48 20.96
C MET A 404 -15.23 7.94 21.71
N GLU A 405 -15.09 8.58 22.88
CA GLU A 405 -16.23 9.17 23.60
C GLU A 405 -16.90 10.26 22.76
N TRP A 406 -16.11 11.13 22.12
CA TRP A 406 -16.61 12.20 21.28
C TRP A 406 -17.48 11.66 20.12
N VAL A 407 -17.05 10.62 19.43
CA VAL A 407 -17.83 9.99 18.33
C VAL A 407 -19.16 9.44 18.86
N MET A 408 -19.20 8.91 20.07
CA MET A 408 -20.43 8.40 20.68
C MET A 408 -21.41 9.52 21.09
N GLU A 409 -20.90 10.70 21.43
CA GLU A 409 -21.65 11.79 22.04
C GLU A 409 -22.04 12.90 21.04
N HIS A 410 -21.46 12.90 19.81
CA HIS A 410 -21.68 13.93 18.78
C HIS A 410 -22.16 13.35 17.43
N PRO A 411 -23.33 12.69 17.39
CA PRO A 411 -23.77 11.97 16.20
C PRO A 411 -23.99 12.87 14.96
N GLU A 412 -24.37 14.14 15.13
CA GLU A 412 -24.59 15.05 13.99
C GLU A 412 -23.28 15.49 13.34
N GLU A 413 -22.27 15.84 14.12
CA GLU A 413 -20.94 16.19 13.62
C GLU A 413 -20.27 14.99 12.96
N VAL A 414 -20.44 13.80 13.56
CA VAL A 414 -19.97 12.54 12.99
C VAL A 414 -20.63 12.26 11.65
N ARG A 415 -21.95 12.51 11.51
CA ARG A 415 -22.67 12.32 10.25
C ARG A 415 -22.11 13.20 9.14
N ILE A 416 -21.79 14.47 9.44
CA ILE A 416 -21.18 15.40 8.46
C ILE A 416 -19.79 14.91 8.05
N MET A 417 -18.96 14.55 9.02
CA MET A 417 -17.59 14.04 8.78
C MET A 417 -17.61 12.77 7.93
N VAL A 418 -18.51 11.84 8.23
CA VAL A 418 -18.67 10.59 7.48
C VAL A 418 -19.14 10.84 6.04
N GLU A 419 -20.03 11.80 5.83
CA GLU A 419 -20.46 12.16 4.47
C GLU A 419 -19.32 12.78 3.65
N ASN A 420 -18.51 13.66 4.25
CA ASN A 420 -17.31 14.20 3.61
C ASN A 420 -16.33 13.09 3.23
N ALA A 421 -16.11 12.11 4.12
CA ALA A 421 -15.26 10.94 3.88
C ALA A 421 -15.78 10.10 2.71
N TYR A 422 -17.08 9.80 2.71
CA TYR A 422 -17.73 9.03 1.66
C TYR A 422 -17.65 9.71 0.30
N GLN A 423 -17.94 11.03 0.22
CA GLN A 423 -17.81 11.79 -1.02
C GLN A 423 -16.40 11.84 -1.56
N TRP A 424 -15.40 11.89 -0.68
CA TRP A 424 -14.00 11.87 -1.09
C TRP A 424 -13.58 10.49 -1.60
N VAL A 425 -13.85 9.42 -0.83
CA VAL A 425 -13.44 8.05 -1.18
C VAL A 425 -14.14 7.53 -2.43
N SER A 426 -15.39 7.94 -2.67
CA SER A 426 -16.16 7.55 -3.86
C SER A 426 -15.54 8.01 -5.18
N LYS A 427 -14.62 8.98 -5.14
CA LYS A 427 -13.85 9.42 -6.31
C LYS A 427 -12.62 8.56 -6.58
N LEU A 428 -12.23 7.69 -5.65
CA LEU A 428 -11.02 6.88 -5.70
C LEU A 428 -11.29 5.46 -6.21
N ASN A 429 -12.22 5.26 -7.15
CA ASN A 429 -12.44 3.94 -7.73
C ASN A 429 -11.20 3.47 -8.51
N TRP A 430 -10.89 2.17 -8.37
CA TRP A 430 -9.74 1.56 -9.06
C TRP A 430 -9.80 1.71 -10.58
N ASP A 431 -10.98 1.66 -11.17
CA ASP A 431 -11.23 1.81 -12.62
C ASP A 431 -11.57 3.26 -13.04
N GLY A 432 -11.60 4.18 -12.06
CA GLY A 432 -11.97 5.59 -12.27
C GLY A 432 -10.84 6.47 -12.80
N GLU A 433 -11.18 7.71 -13.11
CA GLU A 433 -10.28 8.73 -13.68
C GLU A 433 -9.06 9.02 -12.80
N LEU A 434 -9.25 9.10 -11.48
CA LEU A 434 -8.17 9.48 -10.56
C LEU A 434 -7.14 8.37 -10.34
N ILE A 435 -7.50 7.11 -10.54
CA ILE A 435 -6.65 5.95 -10.28
C ILE A 435 -6.42 5.13 -11.54
N GLY A 436 -7.48 4.55 -12.12
CA GLY A 436 -7.36 3.64 -13.25
C GLY A 436 -6.78 4.29 -14.50
N GLU A 437 -7.27 5.48 -14.86
CA GLU A 437 -6.75 6.21 -16.02
C GLU A 437 -5.30 6.67 -15.83
N LYS A 438 -4.89 7.00 -14.60
CA LYS A 438 -3.49 7.30 -14.31
C LYS A 438 -2.59 6.08 -14.55
N TRP A 439 -3.02 4.89 -14.09
CA TRP A 439 -2.26 3.65 -14.36
C TRP A 439 -2.17 3.35 -15.85
N LYS A 440 -3.28 3.41 -16.59
CA LYS A 440 -3.28 3.21 -18.05
C LYS A 440 -2.34 4.19 -18.75
N SER A 441 -2.46 5.47 -18.44
CA SER A 441 -1.62 6.52 -19.01
C SER A 441 -0.14 6.34 -18.72
N LEU A 442 0.21 5.90 -17.49
CA LEU A 442 1.59 5.65 -17.10
C LEU A 442 2.19 4.48 -17.90
N PHE A 443 1.46 3.37 -18.02
CA PHE A 443 1.92 2.20 -18.78
C PHE A 443 2.04 2.51 -20.28
N GLU A 444 1.09 3.24 -20.85
CA GLU A 444 1.13 3.67 -22.25
C GLU A 444 2.31 4.62 -22.50
N LYS A 445 2.54 5.57 -21.60
CA LYS A 445 3.71 6.47 -21.65
C LYS A 445 5.01 5.67 -21.61
N ALA A 446 5.15 4.75 -20.65
CA ALA A 446 6.36 3.94 -20.50
C ALA A 446 6.64 3.08 -21.75
N TYR A 447 5.60 2.46 -22.31
CA TYR A 447 5.75 1.68 -23.53
C TYR A 447 6.09 2.55 -24.76
N LYS A 448 5.47 3.69 -24.91
CA LYS A 448 5.79 4.62 -25.98
C LYS A 448 7.25 5.10 -25.94
N GLU A 449 7.73 5.48 -24.75
CA GLU A 449 9.13 5.87 -24.56
C GLU A 449 10.09 4.70 -24.83
N LEU A 450 9.74 3.48 -24.44
CA LEU A 450 10.50 2.27 -24.76
C LEU A 450 10.62 2.07 -26.29
N LEU A 451 9.53 2.20 -27.01
CA LEU A 451 9.54 2.06 -28.46
C LEU A 451 10.41 3.14 -29.13
N GLU A 452 10.32 4.40 -28.67
CA GLU A 452 11.18 5.46 -29.16
C GLU A 452 12.67 5.14 -28.94
N GLU A 453 13.04 4.62 -27.75
CA GLU A 453 14.42 4.23 -27.43
C GLU A 453 14.91 3.07 -28.30
N ARG A 454 14.06 2.05 -28.53
CA ARG A 454 14.38 0.93 -29.42
C ARG A 454 14.58 1.40 -30.87
N GLU A 455 13.78 2.35 -31.36
CA GLU A 455 13.96 2.92 -32.70
C GLU A 455 15.23 3.79 -32.76
N VAL A 456 15.53 4.58 -31.72
CA VAL A 456 16.76 5.36 -31.64
C VAL A 456 17.99 4.45 -31.74
N ALA A 457 17.95 3.28 -31.06
CA ALA A 457 19.08 2.36 -31.03
C ALA A 457 19.37 1.68 -32.39
N LYS A 458 18.38 1.60 -33.28
CA LYS A 458 18.54 1.04 -34.64
C LYS A 458 19.27 1.99 -35.60
N ILE A 459 19.40 3.26 -35.26
CA ILE A 459 19.93 4.31 -36.15
C ILE A 459 21.45 4.42 -36.02
N ASP A 460 22.18 4.31 -37.13
CA ASP A 460 23.61 4.63 -37.18
C ASP A 460 23.80 6.15 -37.19
N TRP A 461 23.80 6.76 -36.02
CA TRP A 461 23.92 8.19 -35.82
C TRP A 461 25.22 8.77 -36.38
N ARG A 462 26.26 7.97 -36.60
CA ARG A 462 27.54 8.39 -37.17
C ARG A 462 27.42 8.79 -38.65
N LYS A 463 26.36 8.30 -39.30
CA LYS A 463 26.06 8.61 -40.69
C LYS A 463 25.25 9.88 -40.88
N LEU A 464 24.76 10.49 -39.81
CA LEU A 464 23.89 11.66 -39.84
C LEU A 464 24.68 12.94 -39.53
N GLY A 465 24.47 13.99 -40.33
CA GLY A 465 24.96 15.35 -40.08
C GLY A 465 23.98 16.19 -39.24
N ARG A 466 24.48 17.24 -38.60
CA ARG A 466 23.65 18.15 -37.78
C ARG A 466 22.50 18.81 -38.56
N ASN A 467 22.62 18.96 -39.89
CA ASN A 467 21.60 19.57 -40.74
C ASN A 467 20.59 18.55 -41.31
N ASP A 468 20.85 17.25 -41.15
CA ASP A 468 19.95 16.23 -41.65
C ASP A 468 18.64 16.18 -40.83
N ILE A 469 17.64 15.55 -41.40
CA ILE A 469 16.36 15.35 -40.73
C ILE A 469 16.48 14.13 -39.82
N CYS A 470 16.16 14.33 -38.54
CA CYS A 470 16.12 13.24 -37.57
C CYS A 470 15.09 12.21 -38.03
N PRO A 471 15.47 10.91 -38.15
CA PRO A 471 14.56 9.87 -38.62
C PRO A 471 13.34 9.68 -37.69
N ILE A 472 13.47 10.02 -36.40
CA ILE A 472 12.43 9.82 -35.38
C ILE A 472 11.50 11.03 -35.29
N CYS A 473 12.02 12.19 -34.89
CA CYS A 473 11.17 13.37 -34.64
C CYS A 473 10.92 14.23 -35.88
N LYS A 474 11.48 13.87 -37.04
CA LYS A 474 11.29 14.55 -38.35
C LYS A 474 11.70 16.02 -38.39
N ILE A 475 12.51 16.48 -37.45
CA ILE A 475 13.10 17.85 -37.44
C ILE A 475 14.61 17.79 -37.63
N LYS A 476 15.26 18.93 -37.98
CA LYS A 476 16.72 18.96 -38.13
C LYS A 476 17.41 18.52 -36.85
N VAL A 477 18.40 17.62 -36.95
CA VAL A 477 19.09 17.00 -35.81
C VAL A 477 19.62 18.03 -34.83
N LYS A 478 20.19 19.16 -35.29
CA LYS A 478 20.67 20.23 -34.42
C LYS A 478 19.59 20.91 -33.55
N LYS A 479 18.31 20.64 -33.80
CA LYS A 479 17.16 21.20 -33.06
C LYS A 479 16.34 20.14 -32.37
N CYS A 480 16.73 18.87 -32.42
CA CYS A 480 15.94 17.78 -31.85
C CYS A 480 16.56 17.23 -30.57
N LYS A 481 15.75 16.54 -29.78
CA LYS A 481 16.19 15.89 -28.54
C LYS A 481 17.30 14.85 -28.73
N HIS A 482 17.53 14.38 -29.96
CA HIS A 482 18.52 13.36 -30.29
C HIS A 482 19.87 13.96 -30.78
N GLN A 483 20.03 15.27 -30.75
CA GLN A 483 21.25 15.94 -31.25
C GLN A 483 22.55 15.45 -30.59
N ASN A 484 22.47 15.03 -29.34
CA ASN A 484 23.63 14.55 -28.56
C ASN A 484 24.08 13.12 -28.93
N LEU A 485 23.32 12.41 -29.76
CA LEU A 485 23.67 11.07 -30.25
C LEU A 485 24.62 11.10 -31.45
N ILE A 486 24.82 12.26 -32.06
CA ILE A 486 25.77 12.47 -33.13
C ILE A 486 27.11 12.85 -32.50
N LYS A 487 28.12 12.03 -32.71
CA LYS A 487 29.49 12.25 -32.25
C LYS A 487 30.27 13.13 -33.25
#